data_3f8648aef686f8e71430dc23c60291f8
#
_entry.id   3f8648aef686f8e71430dc23c60291f8
#
_cell.length_a   1.000
_cell.length_b   1.000
_cell.length_c   1.000
_cell.angle_alpha   90.00
_cell.angle_beta   90.00
_cell.angle_gamma   90.00
#
_symmetry.space_group_name_H-M   'P 1'
#
loop_
_entity.id
_entity.type
_entity.pdbx_description
1 polymer ?
#
loop_
_entity_poly.entity_id
_entity_poly.type
_entity_poly.pdbx_seq_one_letter_code
_entity_poly.pdbx_strand_id
1 'polypeptide(L)'
;MKIEYLHASKYGNGAMVAREFSRQMADKGVTVDVRHIREARPKELPAADLYLFSSPARFGKPIRGMRRFLKKVELPAGTRYAILTTEAAAHPDTAGHVPSDKEMAKWTRVRPAMNEILQGKGLVEVAEGTVHVTEIKGPPEEGWQHKVETFAASIPIQD
;
A
#
# COMPACT_ATOMS: atom_id res chain seq x y z
N MET A 1 9.70 12.27 12.14
CA MET A 1 9.60 10.97 11.47
C MET A 1 9.49 11.18 9.97
N LYS A 2 10.20 10.37 9.21
CA LYS A 2 10.18 10.39 7.75
C LYS A 2 9.72 9.05 7.19
N ILE A 3 8.79 9.10 6.23
CA ILE A 3 8.28 7.93 5.51
C ILE A 3 8.64 8.05 4.03
N GLU A 4 9.27 7.02 3.47
CA GLU A 4 9.39 6.86 2.02
C GLU A 4 8.19 6.04 1.52
N TYR A 5 7.38 6.66 0.66
CA TYR A 5 6.17 6.05 0.10
C TYR A 5 6.41 5.69 -1.36
N LEU A 6 6.47 4.39 -1.64
CA LEU A 6 6.81 3.85 -2.96
C LEU A 6 5.57 3.17 -3.54
N HIS A 7 5.04 3.72 -4.63
CA HIS A 7 3.83 3.20 -5.26
C HIS A 7 4.06 2.78 -6.71
N ALA A 8 3.18 1.91 -7.18
CA ALA A 8 3.18 1.42 -8.55
C ALA A 8 1.86 1.74 -9.27
N SER A 9 1.29 2.91 -8.99
CA SER A 9 0.02 3.33 -9.57
C SER A 9 0.09 3.34 -11.10
N LYS A 10 -0.91 2.73 -11.74
CA LYS A 10 -1.01 2.66 -13.20
C LYS A 10 -2.03 3.68 -13.74
N TYR A 11 -3.16 3.84 -13.06
CA TYR A 11 -4.27 4.70 -13.50
C TYR A 11 -4.46 5.93 -12.63
N GLY A 12 -3.56 6.18 -11.67
CA GLY A 12 -3.60 7.35 -10.81
C GLY A 12 -4.28 7.15 -9.46
N ASN A 13 -4.99 6.03 -9.22
CA ASN A 13 -5.66 5.77 -7.94
C ASN A 13 -4.66 5.67 -6.79
N GLY A 14 -3.60 4.90 -6.96
CA GLY A 14 -2.55 4.77 -5.95
C GLY A 14 -1.82 6.08 -5.68
N ALA A 15 -1.62 6.90 -6.72
CA ALA A 15 -1.02 8.23 -6.55
C ALA A 15 -1.94 9.17 -5.78
N MET A 16 -3.26 9.11 -6.02
CA MET A 16 -4.26 9.87 -5.28
C MET A 16 -4.28 9.48 -3.81
N VAL A 17 -4.27 8.18 -3.52
CA VAL A 17 -4.21 7.66 -2.15
C VAL A 17 -2.92 8.11 -1.45
N ALA A 18 -1.79 8.07 -2.14
CA ALA A 18 -0.51 8.51 -1.60
C ALA A 18 -0.52 9.99 -1.22
N ARG A 19 -1.11 10.85 -2.05
CA ARG A 19 -1.25 12.29 -1.74
C ARG A 19 -2.11 12.52 -0.51
N GLU A 20 -3.23 11.82 -0.38
CA GLU A 20 -4.10 11.95 0.78
C GLU A 20 -3.41 11.44 2.05
N PHE A 21 -2.72 10.33 1.98
CA PHE A 21 -1.91 9.83 3.09
C PHE A 21 -0.86 10.85 3.53
N SER A 22 -0.14 11.42 2.56
CA SER A 22 0.88 12.45 2.83
C SER A 22 0.29 13.68 3.53
N ARG A 23 -0.88 14.14 3.06
CA ARG A 23 -1.59 15.25 3.66
C ARG A 23 -1.97 14.98 5.12
N GLN A 24 -2.56 13.81 5.38
CA GLN A 24 -2.97 13.42 6.74
C GLN A 24 -1.78 13.28 7.68
N MET A 25 -0.68 12.71 7.18
CA MET A 25 0.53 12.54 8.00
C MET A 25 1.23 13.87 8.29
N ALA A 26 1.15 14.84 7.37
CA ALA A 26 1.67 16.18 7.60
C ALA A 26 1.00 16.85 8.80
N ASP A 27 -0.30 16.64 8.97
CA ASP A 27 -1.04 17.15 10.15
C ASP A 27 -0.52 16.56 11.47
N LYS A 28 0.19 15.45 11.41
CA LYS A 28 0.81 14.78 12.56
C LYS A 28 2.31 15.08 12.68
N GLY A 29 2.83 16.01 11.88
CA GLY A 29 4.25 16.37 11.87
C GLY A 29 5.15 15.32 11.20
N VAL A 30 4.61 14.44 10.39
CA VAL A 30 5.36 13.40 9.68
C VAL A 30 5.60 13.80 8.24
N THR A 31 6.84 13.72 7.79
CA THR A 31 7.22 13.97 6.39
C THR A 31 7.06 12.70 5.57
N VAL A 32 6.34 12.78 4.47
CA VAL A 32 6.15 11.65 3.55
C VAL A 32 6.68 12.04 2.17
N ASP A 33 7.71 11.34 1.70
CA ASP A 33 8.22 11.48 0.34
C ASP A 33 7.57 10.42 -0.54
N VAL A 34 6.77 10.86 -1.50
CA VAL A 34 6.01 9.98 -2.40
C VAL A 34 6.75 9.84 -3.72
N ARG A 35 7.01 8.60 -4.13
CA ARG A 35 7.66 8.29 -5.43
C ARG A 35 6.96 7.12 -6.11
N HIS A 36 6.88 7.19 -7.43
CA HIS A 36 6.59 6.01 -8.23
C HIS A 36 7.82 5.11 -8.24
N ILE A 37 7.64 3.78 -8.22
CA ILE A 37 8.77 2.84 -8.23
C ILE A 37 9.70 3.03 -9.43
N ARG A 38 9.20 3.58 -10.55
CA ARG A 38 10.03 3.92 -11.72
C ARG A 38 11.03 5.05 -11.45
N GLU A 39 10.78 5.86 -10.42
CA GLU A 39 11.63 6.98 -10.03
C GLU A 39 12.55 6.62 -8.87
N ALA A 40 12.53 5.37 -8.43
CA ALA A 40 13.30 4.91 -7.27
C ALA A 40 14.23 3.77 -7.65
N ARG A 41 15.35 3.70 -6.94
CA ARG A 41 16.32 2.60 -7.08
C ARG A 41 16.15 1.67 -5.89
N PRO A 42 15.69 0.41 -6.10
CA PRO A 42 15.39 -0.48 -4.98
C PRO A 42 16.60 -0.83 -4.11
N LYS A 43 17.81 -0.74 -4.68
CA LYS A 43 19.05 -1.00 -3.93
C LYS A 43 19.63 0.22 -3.24
N GLU A 44 19.10 1.41 -3.51
CA GLU A 44 19.61 2.68 -3.02
C GLU A 44 18.48 3.59 -2.52
N LEU A 45 17.55 3.01 -1.74
CA LEU A 45 16.44 3.80 -1.21
C LEU A 45 16.95 4.83 -0.20
N PRO A 46 16.40 6.06 -0.20
CA PRO A 46 16.75 7.07 0.79
C PRO A 46 16.51 6.57 2.21
N ALA A 47 17.30 7.04 3.16
CA ALA A 47 17.11 6.72 4.57
C ALA A 47 15.74 7.25 5.04
N ALA A 48 14.99 6.42 5.77
CA ALA A 48 13.71 6.76 6.33
C ALA A 48 13.44 5.94 7.59
N ASP A 49 12.49 6.41 8.40
CA ASP A 49 12.06 5.68 9.60
C ASP A 49 11.10 4.55 9.27
N LEU A 50 10.39 4.68 8.15
CA LEU A 50 9.42 3.70 7.67
C LEU A 50 9.38 3.71 6.13
N TYR A 51 9.28 2.54 5.54
CA TYR A 51 9.07 2.38 4.10
C TYR A 51 7.65 1.86 3.86
N LEU A 52 6.88 2.60 3.07
CA LEU A 52 5.53 2.21 2.71
C LEU A 52 5.52 1.78 1.25
N PHE A 53 5.10 0.54 1.01
CA PHE A 53 4.98 -0.01 -0.34
C PHE A 53 3.51 -0.14 -0.71
N SER A 54 3.15 0.37 -1.89
CA SER A 54 1.77 0.40 -2.36
C SER A 54 1.67 -0.13 -3.78
N SER A 55 0.76 -1.07 -4.00
CA SER A 55 0.53 -1.67 -5.31
C SER A 55 -0.97 -1.77 -5.60
N PRO A 56 -1.38 -1.52 -6.84
CA PRO A 56 -2.68 -2.00 -7.26
C PRO A 56 -2.67 -3.52 -7.33
N ALA A 57 -3.84 -4.12 -7.08
CA ALA A 57 -4.05 -5.55 -7.29
C ALA A 57 -4.39 -5.82 -8.75
N ARG A 58 -3.82 -6.87 -9.30
CA ARG A 58 -4.18 -7.40 -10.62
C ARG A 58 -4.36 -8.91 -10.52
N PHE A 59 -5.58 -9.39 -10.81
CA PHE A 59 -5.93 -10.79 -10.61
C PHE A 59 -5.58 -11.27 -9.19
N GLY A 60 -5.86 -10.43 -8.18
CA GLY A 60 -5.59 -10.73 -6.78
C GLY A 60 -4.12 -10.74 -6.37
N LYS A 61 -3.22 -10.23 -7.20
CA LYS A 61 -1.77 -10.21 -6.96
C LYS A 61 -1.21 -8.79 -7.12
N PRO A 62 -0.05 -8.49 -6.53
CA PRO A 62 0.64 -7.24 -6.83
C PRO A 62 1.00 -7.21 -8.32
N ILE A 63 1.02 -6.00 -8.91
CA ILE A 63 1.46 -5.89 -10.30
C ILE A 63 2.92 -6.34 -10.41
N ARG A 64 3.26 -6.82 -11.61
CA ARG A 64 4.59 -7.40 -11.89
C ARG A 64 5.74 -6.45 -11.54
N GLY A 65 5.58 -5.17 -11.88
CA GLY A 65 6.59 -4.14 -11.58
C GLY A 65 6.89 -4.01 -10.10
N MET A 66 5.86 -4.03 -9.26
CA MET A 66 6.04 -3.98 -7.81
C MET A 66 6.71 -5.24 -7.28
N ARG A 67 6.29 -6.43 -7.73
CA ARG A 67 6.93 -7.67 -7.29
C ARG A 67 8.42 -7.69 -7.63
N ARG A 68 8.77 -7.27 -8.84
CA ARG A 68 10.16 -7.16 -9.28
C ARG A 68 10.95 -6.16 -8.44
N PHE A 69 10.33 -5.01 -8.16
CA PHE A 69 10.92 -3.97 -7.32
C PHE A 69 11.21 -4.49 -5.91
N LEU A 70 10.20 -5.11 -5.26
CA LEU A 70 10.35 -5.62 -3.90
C LEU A 70 11.44 -6.70 -3.80
N LYS A 71 11.57 -7.56 -4.80
CA LYS A 71 12.62 -8.58 -4.83
C LYS A 71 14.02 -7.98 -4.85
N LYS A 72 14.16 -6.78 -5.40
CA LYS A 72 15.44 -6.06 -5.51
C LYS A 72 15.71 -5.10 -4.35
N VAL A 73 14.73 -4.83 -3.51
CA VAL A 73 14.91 -3.93 -2.37
C VAL A 73 16.03 -4.42 -1.47
N GLU A 74 16.95 -3.51 -1.12
CA GLU A 74 18.02 -3.76 -0.16
C GLU A 74 17.88 -2.79 1.00
N LEU A 75 17.44 -3.32 2.13
CA LEU A 75 17.30 -2.59 3.39
C LEU A 75 17.81 -3.49 4.52
N PRO A 76 18.38 -2.90 5.58
CA PRO A 76 18.84 -3.68 6.73
C PRO A 76 17.71 -4.52 7.33
N ALA A 77 18.04 -5.73 7.80
CA ALA A 77 17.11 -6.55 8.57
C ALA A 77 16.60 -5.74 9.78
N GLY A 78 15.31 -5.88 10.10
CA GLY A 78 14.68 -5.11 11.17
C GLY A 78 14.10 -3.78 10.71
N THR A 79 14.36 -3.34 9.47
CA THR A 79 13.74 -2.14 8.91
C THR A 79 12.22 -2.31 8.88
N ARG A 80 11.50 -1.29 9.36
CA ARG A 80 10.03 -1.31 9.43
C ARG A 80 9.41 -0.91 8.11
N TYR A 81 8.33 -1.58 7.75
CA TYR A 81 7.56 -1.25 6.56
C TYR A 81 6.06 -1.36 6.79
N ALA A 82 5.30 -0.74 5.91
CA ALA A 82 3.85 -0.85 5.85
C ALA A 82 3.41 -1.13 4.41
N ILE A 83 2.22 -1.68 4.25
CA ILE A 83 1.62 -1.96 2.94
C ILE A 83 0.26 -1.29 2.86
N LEU A 84 0.03 -0.56 1.76
CA LEU A 84 -1.28 0.02 1.45
C LEU A 84 -1.59 -0.25 -0.01
N THR A 85 -2.60 -1.08 -0.26
CA THR A 85 -2.95 -1.51 -1.61
C THR A 85 -4.19 -0.81 -2.13
N THR A 86 -4.38 -0.83 -3.46
CA THR A 86 -5.66 -0.51 -4.10
C THR A 86 -6.19 -1.80 -4.72
N GLU A 87 -7.42 -2.17 -4.34
CA GLU A 87 -8.03 -3.44 -4.72
C GLU A 87 -9.46 -3.20 -5.22
N ALA A 88 -9.98 -4.12 -6.04
CA ALA A 88 -11.33 -4.00 -6.55
C ALA A 88 -12.36 -4.01 -5.41
N ALA A 89 -13.32 -3.09 -5.49
CA ALA A 89 -14.44 -3.06 -4.56
C ALA A 89 -15.32 -4.30 -4.72
N ALA A 90 -16.01 -4.69 -3.64
CA ALA A 90 -16.95 -5.78 -3.65
C ALA A 90 -18.12 -5.49 -4.59
N HIS A 91 -18.52 -6.51 -5.36
CA HIS A 91 -19.72 -6.48 -6.18
C HIS A 91 -20.69 -7.58 -5.73
N PRO A 92 -22.02 -7.35 -5.86
CA PRO A 92 -22.99 -8.40 -5.57
C PRO A 92 -22.76 -9.62 -6.46
N ASP A 93 -22.88 -10.81 -5.86
CA ASP A 93 -22.91 -12.05 -6.63
C ASP A 93 -24.28 -12.24 -7.31
N THR A 94 -24.50 -13.38 -8.00
CA THR A 94 -25.74 -13.67 -8.70
C THR A 94 -26.96 -13.78 -7.77
N ALA A 95 -26.72 -14.01 -6.45
CA ALA A 95 -27.77 -14.07 -5.43
C ALA A 95 -27.95 -12.72 -4.71
N GLY A 96 -27.24 -11.67 -5.12
CA GLY A 96 -27.32 -10.36 -4.52
C GLY A 96 -26.47 -10.18 -3.25
N HIS A 97 -25.68 -11.18 -2.87
CA HIS A 97 -24.78 -11.07 -1.72
C HIS A 97 -23.57 -10.23 -2.06
N VAL A 98 -23.31 -9.21 -1.23
CA VAL A 98 -22.10 -8.38 -1.34
C VAL A 98 -21.06 -8.91 -0.35
N PRO A 99 -19.89 -9.40 -0.83
CA PRO A 99 -18.85 -9.88 0.07
C PRO A 99 -18.38 -8.81 1.03
N SER A 100 -18.14 -9.21 2.30
CA SER A 100 -17.48 -8.34 3.27
C SER A 100 -16.00 -8.19 2.97
N ASP A 101 -15.35 -7.17 3.55
CA ASP A 101 -13.90 -7.00 3.43
C ASP A 101 -13.13 -8.24 3.91
N LYS A 102 -13.63 -8.91 4.94
CA LYS A 102 -13.05 -10.15 5.46
C LYS A 102 -13.15 -11.30 4.46
N GLU A 103 -14.28 -11.45 3.76
CA GLU A 103 -14.45 -12.44 2.72
C GLU A 103 -13.55 -12.15 1.52
N MET A 104 -13.46 -10.89 1.10
CA MET A 104 -12.60 -10.47 -0.01
C MET A 104 -11.13 -10.71 0.29
N ALA A 105 -10.70 -10.50 1.53
CA ALA A 105 -9.32 -10.73 1.95
C ALA A 105 -8.88 -12.18 1.78
N LYS A 106 -9.81 -13.14 1.75
CA LYS A 106 -9.50 -14.55 1.50
C LYS A 106 -9.19 -14.84 0.02
N TRP A 107 -9.68 -14.00 -0.88
CA TRP A 107 -9.54 -14.21 -2.32
C TRP A 107 -8.37 -13.44 -2.93
N THR A 108 -7.98 -12.34 -2.32
CA THR A 108 -6.85 -11.55 -2.78
C THR A 108 -5.58 -11.99 -2.09
N ARG A 109 -4.49 -12.04 -2.86
CA ARG A 109 -3.17 -12.38 -2.36
C ARG A 109 -2.18 -11.25 -2.53
N VAL A 110 -2.65 -10.05 -2.83
CA VAL A 110 -1.75 -8.92 -3.10
C VAL A 110 -0.90 -8.58 -1.88
N ARG A 111 -1.53 -8.44 -0.70
CA ARG A 111 -0.80 -8.13 0.53
C ARG A 111 0.04 -9.29 1.04
N PRO A 112 -0.48 -10.54 1.12
CA PRO A 112 0.35 -11.68 1.50
C PRO A 112 1.56 -11.89 0.60
N ALA A 113 1.42 -11.70 -0.71
CA ALA A 113 2.54 -11.85 -1.65
C ALA A 113 3.63 -10.80 -1.42
N MET A 114 3.25 -9.57 -1.13
CA MET A 114 4.20 -8.50 -0.81
C MET A 114 4.90 -8.78 0.53
N ASN A 115 4.13 -9.19 1.53
CA ASN A 115 4.68 -9.55 2.85
C ASN A 115 5.67 -10.70 2.76
N GLU A 116 5.37 -11.73 2.00
CA GLU A 116 6.27 -12.88 1.83
C GLU A 116 7.66 -12.44 1.34
N ILE A 117 7.69 -11.53 0.35
CA ILE A 117 8.96 -11.01 -0.18
C ILE A 117 9.70 -10.19 0.88
N LEU A 118 9.01 -9.26 1.52
CA LEU A 118 9.64 -8.31 2.46
C LEU A 118 10.05 -8.98 3.76
N GLN A 119 9.20 -9.84 4.32
CA GLN A 119 9.54 -10.60 5.52
C GLN A 119 10.68 -11.60 5.27
N GLY A 120 10.75 -12.16 4.06
CA GLY A 120 11.87 -13.00 3.64
C GLY A 120 13.22 -12.27 3.65
N LYS A 121 13.21 -10.94 3.63
CA LYS A 121 14.41 -10.08 3.75
C LYS A 121 14.71 -9.65 5.19
N GLY A 122 13.92 -10.12 6.16
CA GLY A 122 14.07 -9.74 7.56
C GLY A 122 13.44 -8.40 7.91
N LEU A 123 12.62 -7.82 7.04
CA LEU A 123 11.91 -6.57 7.33
C LEU A 123 10.70 -6.84 8.22
N VAL A 124 10.25 -5.82 8.96
CA VAL A 124 9.20 -5.93 9.97
C VAL A 124 7.97 -5.12 9.57
N GLU A 125 6.85 -5.80 9.37
CA GLU A 125 5.58 -5.13 9.06
C GLU A 125 5.02 -4.43 10.31
N VAL A 126 4.61 -3.17 10.15
CA VAL A 126 4.01 -2.41 11.25
C VAL A 126 2.55 -2.02 10.96
N ALA A 127 2.12 -2.02 9.71
CA ALA A 127 0.74 -1.70 9.35
C ALA A 127 0.42 -2.26 7.96
N GLU A 128 -0.86 -2.53 7.73
CA GLU A 128 -1.38 -3.04 6.47
C GLU A 128 -2.80 -2.50 6.25
N GLY A 129 -3.10 -2.12 5.03
CA GLY A 129 -4.42 -1.63 4.66
C GLY A 129 -4.70 -1.70 3.17
N THR A 130 -5.94 -1.42 2.81
CA THR A 130 -6.37 -1.35 1.41
C THR A 130 -7.42 -0.27 1.21
N VAL A 131 -7.39 0.34 0.03
CA VAL A 131 -8.44 1.23 -0.47
C VAL A 131 -9.06 0.54 -1.67
N HIS A 132 -10.40 0.43 -1.68
CA HIS A 132 -11.11 -0.20 -2.78
C HIS A 132 -11.37 0.80 -3.91
N VAL A 133 -11.26 0.33 -5.14
CA VAL A 133 -11.60 1.08 -6.36
C VAL A 133 -12.84 0.47 -6.99
N THR A 134 -13.70 1.33 -7.55
CA THR A 134 -15.00 0.90 -8.09
C THR A 134 -14.85 0.08 -9.37
N GLU A 135 -13.87 0.42 -10.20
CA GLU A 135 -13.54 -0.25 -11.45
C GLU A 135 -12.02 -0.28 -11.62
N ILE A 136 -11.53 -0.98 -12.64
CA ILE A 136 -10.08 -1.12 -12.91
C ILE A 136 -9.37 0.25 -12.94
N LYS A 137 -9.99 1.24 -13.57
CA LYS A 137 -9.42 2.60 -13.68
C LYS A 137 -9.85 3.52 -12.55
N GLY A 138 -10.65 3.03 -11.61
CA GLY A 138 -11.20 3.83 -10.54
C GLY A 138 -12.56 4.43 -10.89
N PRO A 139 -13.04 5.43 -10.17
CA PRO A 139 -12.35 6.09 -9.06
C PRO A 139 -12.29 5.21 -7.79
N PRO A 140 -11.57 5.63 -6.77
CA PRO A 140 -11.70 5.01 -5.45
C PRO A 140 -13.15 5.09 -4.96
N GLU A 141 -13.58 4.12 -4.16
CA GLU A 141 -14.95 4.10 -3.63
C GLU A 141 -15.24 5.30 -2.73
N GLU A 142 -16.51 5.64 -2.58
CA GLU A 142 -16.92 6.72 -1.68
C GLU A 142 -16.44 6.45 -0.24
N GLY A 143 -15.93 7.49 0.42
CA GLY A 143 -15.40 7.37 1.78
C GLY A 143 -14.00 6.80 1.87
N TRP A 144 -13.29 6.66 0.76
CA TRP A 144 -11.93 6.10 0.74
C TRP A 144 -10.94 6.88 1.60
N GLN A 145 -11.13 8.18 1.78
CA GLN A 145 -10.27 9.01 2.64
C GLN A 145 -10.31 8.54 4.10
N HIS A 146 -11.45 8.05 4.54
CA HIS A 146 -11.58 7.49 5.89
C HIS A 146 -10.78 6.20 6.05
N LYS A 147 -10.70 5.37 5.02
CA LYS A 147 -9.83 4.18 5.04
C LYS A 147 -8.35 4.55 5.12
N VAL A 148 -7.94 5.61 4.42
CA VAL A 148 -6.59 6.16 4.54
C VAL A 148 -6.33 6.67 5.96
N GLU A 149 -7.30 7.36 6.55
CA GLU A 149 -7.22 7.85 7.93
C GLU A 149 -7.04 6.70 8.93
N THR A 150 -7.85 5.65 8.80
CA THR A 150 -7.75 4.45 9.65
C THR A 150 -6.37 3.79 9.52
N PHE A 151 -5.88 3.66 8.29
CA PHE A 151 -4.55 3.12 8.03
C PHE A 151 -3.45 4.01 8.64
N ALA A 152 -3.53 5.32 8.41
CA ALA A 152 -2.55 6.26 8.97
C ALA A 152 -2.51 6.21 10.50
N ALA A 153 -3.68 6.05 11.14
CA ALA A 153 -3.77 5.92 12.59
C ALA A 153 -3.13 4.62 13.11
N SER A 154 -3.03 3.59 12.28
CA SER A 154 -2.41 2.31 12.66
C SER A 154 -0.89 2.33 12.61
N ILE A 155 -0.29 3.36 12.00
CA ILE A 155 1.16 3.48 11.90
C ILE A 155 1.74 4.02 13.20
N PRO A 156 2.70 3.31 13.83
CA PRO A 156 3.37 3.83 15.01
C PRO A 156 4.19 5.07 14.67
N ILE A 157 3.83 6.21 15.24
CA ILE A 157 4.58 7.45 15.07
C ILE A 157 5.67 7.49 16.13
N GLN A 158 6.90 7.69 15.69
CA GLN A 158 8.04 7.89 16.59
C GLN A 158 8.30 9.38 16.75
N ASP A 159 8.50 9.80 17.98
CA ASP A 159 8.91 11.17 18.32
C ASP A 159 10.38 11.40 17.95
#